data_80f0d338f8310fbb99b3a5ac89b03226
#
_entry.id   80f0d338f8310fbb99b3a5ac89b03226
#
_cell.length_a   1.000
_cell.length_b   1.000
_cell.length_c   1.000
_cell.angle_alpha   90.00
_cell.angle_beta   90.00
_cell.angle_gamma   90.00
#
_symmetry.space_group_name_H-M   'P 1'
#
loop_
_entity.id
_entity.type
_entity.pdbx_description
1 polymer ?
#
loop_
_entity_poly.entity_id
_entity_poly.type
_entity_poly.pdbx_seq_one_letter_code
_entity_poly.pdbx_strand_id
1 'polypeptide(L)' 'LYLTNWRMRLASKSLRYTRESVKLICFKLGYSSESTFSSAFKRVYGVAPRIYRDQHFQAGLKKDD' A
#
# COMPACT_ATOMS: atom_id res chain seq x y z
N LEU A 1 14.71 -5.45 -13.18
CA LEU A 1 13.88 -5.53 -11.98
C LEU A 1 14.25 -4.43 -11.01
N TYR A 2 13.32 -3.62 -10.67
CA TYR A 2 13.58 -2.50 -9.79
C TYR A 2 13.08 -2.78 -8.38
N LEU A 3 13.91 -2.47 -7.42
CA LEU A 3 13.58 -2.64 -6.02
C LEU A 3 12.31 -1.86 -5.64
N THR A 4 12.14 -0.67 -6.21
CA THR A 4 10.96 0.14 -5.95
C THR A 4 9.69 -0.58 -6.38
N ASN A 5 9.68 -1.20 -7.54
CA ASN A 5 8.51 -1.92 -8.00
C ASN A 5 8.18 -3.09 -7.08
N TRP A 6 9.20 -3.81 -6.64
CA TRP A 6 9.00 -4.92 -5.72
C TRP A 6 8.41 -4.45 -4.40
N ARG A 7 8.94 -3.35 -3.86
CA ARG A 7 8.42 -2.79 -2.62
C ARG A 7 6.96 -2.36 -2.77
N MET A 8 6.64 -1.78 -3.92
CA MET A 8 5.28 -1.31 -4.15
C MET A 8 4.31 -2.50 -4.25
N ARG A 9 4.75 -3.60 -4.81
CA ARG A 9 3.90 -4.79 -4.85
C ARG A 9 3.63 -5.33 -3.45
N LEU A 10 4.63 -5.35 -2.60
CA LEU A 10 4.42 -5.74 -1.21
C LEU A 10 3.46 -4.78 -0.51
N ALA A 11 3.62 -3.49 -0.76
CA ALA A 11 2.74 -2.49 -0.18
C ALA A 11 1.29 -2.71 -0.62
N SER A 12 1.08 -2.99 -1.89
CA SER A 12 -0.27 -3.20 -2.40
C SER A 12 -0.93 -4.41 -1.73
N LYS A 13 -0.17 -5.46 -1.52
CA LYS A 13 -0.71 -6.64 -0.82
C LYS A 13 -1.11 -6.29 0.61
N SER A 14 -0.26 -5.57 1.32
CA SER A 14 -0.58 -5.18 2.68
C SER A 14 -1.81 -4.29 2.72
N LEU A 15 -1.91 -3.36 1.79
CA LEU A 15 -3.07 -2.46 1.74
C LEU A 15 -4.36 -3.21 1.47
N ARG A 16 -4.29 -4.23 0.62
CA ARG A 16 -5.49 -4.96 0.21
C ARG A 16 -5.93 -6.01 1.22
N TYR A 17 -4.99 -6.65 1.89
CA TYR A 17 -5.30 -7.85 2.67
C TYR A 17 -5.08 -7.72 4.17
N THR A 18 -4.52 -6.61 4.63
CA THR A 18 -4.31 -6.42 6.06
C THR A 18 -4.88 -5.08 6.50
N ARG A 19 -4.97 -4.89 7.82
CA ARG A 19 -5.41 -3.62 8.39
C ARG A 19 -4.24 -2.75 8.85
N GLU A 20 -3.03 -3.09 8.43
CA GLU A 20 -1.87 -2.30 8.82
C GLU A 20 -2.00 -0.88 8.30
N SER A 21 -1.59 0.08 9.12
CA SER A 21 -1.66 1.48 8.71
C SER A 21 -0.66 1.75 7.59
N VAL A 22 -0.95 2.77 6.80
CA VAL A 22 -0.02 3.19 5.75
C VAL A 22 1.33 3.53 6.35
N LYS A 23 1.33 4.15 7.52
CA LYS A 23 2.58 4.52 8.19
C LYS A 23 3.40 3.28 8.53
N LEU A 24 2.75 2.25 9.04
CA LEU A 24 3.45 1.02 9.40
C LEU A 24 4.01 0.34 8.16
N ILE A 25 3.23 0.27 7.10
CA ILE A 25 3.69 -0.32 5.84
C ILE A 25 4.92 0.43 5.33
N CYS A 26 4.86 1.74 5.39
CA CYS A 26 5.96 2.61 4.98
C CYS A 26 7.26 2.23 5.71
N PHE A 27 7.20 2.13 7.03
CA PHE A 27 8.38 1.81 7.82
C PHE A 27 8.88 0.40 7.55
N LYS A 28 7.98 -0.55 7.39
CA LYS A 28 8.38 -1.94 7.15
C LYS A 28 9.13 -2.07 5.82
N LEU A 29 8.82 -1.21 4.88
CA LEU A 29 9.49 -1.24 3.58
C LEU A 29 10.75 -0.39 3.52
N GLY A 30 11.08 0.29 4.61
CA GLY A 30 12.32 1.04 4.70
C GLY A 30 12.23 2.48 4.25
N TYR A 31 11.05 3.02 4.09
CA TYR A 31 10.91 4.43 3.73
C TYR A 31 11.07 5.31 4.98
N SER A 32 11.70 6.45 4.79
CA SER A 32 11.95 7.37 5.91
C SER A 32 10.71 8.17 6.29
N SER A 33 9.77 8.35 5.36
CA SER A 33 8.57 9.10 5.67
C SER A 33 7.39 8.57 4.85
N GLU A 34 6.21 8.78 5.41
CA GLU A 34 4.98 8.36 4.73
C GLU A 34 4.79 9.15 3.42
N SER A 35 5.21 10.40 3.43
CA SER A 35 5.09 11.23 2.24
C SER A 35 5.89 10.66 1.08
N THR A 36 7.12 10.25 1.34
CA THR A 36 7.97 9.64 0.31
C THR A 36 7.35 8.37 -0.22
N PHE A 37 6.85 7.54 0.68
CA PHE A 37 6.20 6.29 0.29
C PHE A 37 4.96 6.57 -0.57
N SER A 38 4.12 7.50 -0.13
CA SER A 38 2.91 7.83 -0.86
C SER A 38 3.19 8.30 -2.27
N SER A 39 4.21 9.14 -2.42
CA SER A 39 4.61 9.63 -3.74
C SER A 39 5.03 8.49 -4.65
N ALA A 40 5.86 7.59 -4.12
CA ALA A 40 6.33 6.44 -4.90
C ALA A 40 5.16 5.52 -5.27
N PHE A 41 4.26 5.29 -4.33
CA PHE A 41 3.13 4.42 -4.57
C PHE A 41 2.21 5.01 -5.65
N LYS A 42 1.93 6.29 -5.53
CA LYS A 42 1.08 6.95 -6.52
C LYS A 42 1.69 6.89 -7.91
N ARG A 43 3.01 7.01 -7.99
CA ARG A 43 3.69 6.94 -9.28
C ARG A 43 3.51 5.58 -9.93
N VAL A 44 3.54 4.51 -9.15
CA VAL A 44 3.45 3.16 -9.68
C VAL A 44 1.99 2.76 -9.93
N TYR A 45 1.09 3.09 -9.03
CA TYR A 45 -0.30 2.61 -9.11
C TYR A 45 -1.30 3.69 -9.52
N GLY A 46 -0.88 4.93 -9.61
CA GLY A 46 -1.75 6.00 -10.10
C GLY A 46 -2.63 6.65 -9.04
N VAL A 47 -2.69 6.10 -7.83
CA VAL A 47 -3.47 6.66 -6.74
C VAL A 47 -2.69 6.54 -5.43
N ALA A 48 -3.04 7.37 -4.46
CA ALA A 48 -2.41 7.31 -3.15
C ALA A 48 -2.72 5.99 -2.45
N PRO A 49 -1.86 5.55 -1.52
CA PRO A 49 -2.08 4.27 -0.83
C PRO A 49 -3.42 4.19 -0.12
N ARG A 50 -3.86 5.27 0.50
CA ARG A 50 -5.14 5.27 1.21
C ARG A 50 -6.31 5.06 0.27
N ILE A 51 -6.25 5.71 -0.88
CA ILE A 51 -7.30 5.57 -1.87
C ILE A 51 -7.28 4.18 -2.48
N TYR A 52 -6.09 3.65 -2.70
CA TYR A 52 -5.94 2.30 -3.20
C TYR A 52 -6.60 1.30 -2.24
N ARG A 53 -6.36 1.46 -0.93
CA ARG A 53 -6.98 0.59 0.07
C ARG A 53 -8.49 0.69 0.03
N ASP A 54 -9.00 1.92 -0.05
CA ASP A 54 -10.44 2.13 -0.12
C ASP A 54 -11.07 1.36 -1.28
N GLN A 55 -10.40 1.36 -2.40
CA GLN A 55 -10.93 0.74 -3.61
C GLN A 55 -10.77 -0.77 -3.63
N HIS A 56 -9.76 -1.31 -2.91
CA HIS A 56 -9.38 -2.71 -3.07
C HIS A 56 -9.33 -3.50 -1.78
N PHE A 57 -9.68 -2.91 -0.64
CA PHE A 57 -9.55 -3.60 0.63
C PHE A 57 -10.44 -4.84 0.67
N GLN A 58 -9.87 -5.98 1.02
CA GLN A 58 -10.60 -7.25 1.01
C GLN A 58 -10.46 -8.05 2.30
N ALA A 59 -9.60 -7.62 3.20
CA ALA A 59 -9.42 -8.36 4.44
C ALA A 59 -10.65 -8.22 5.34
N GLY A 60 -11.21 -9.34 5.77
CA GLY A 60 -12.30 -9.35 6.71
C GLY A 60 -13.67 -9.03 6.13
N LEU A 61 -13.80 -8.99 4.84
CA LEU A 61 -15.10 -8.70 4.23
C LEU A 61 -15.89 -9.94 4.05
N LYS A 62 -16.16 -9.51 3.73
CA LYS A 62 -16.86 -10.06 3.21
C LYS A 62 -17.81 -10.06 2.73
N LYS A 63 -18.02 -9.78 2.46
CA LYS A 63 -18.82 -9.73 2.13
C LYS A 63 -19.58 -9.89 1.64
N ASP A 64 -19.76 -10.00 1.64
CA ASP A 64 -20.49 -10.18 1.32
C ASP A 64 -21.02 -10.17 0.90
N ASP A 65 -20.97 -10.24 0.90
CA ASP A 65 -21.43 -10.35 0.54
C ASP A 65 -21.83 -10.36 0.27
#